data_bf2cc6c92943d28b27a1354a6e558ed1
#
_entry.id   bf2cc6c92943d28b27a1354a6e558ed1
#
_cell.length_a   1.000
_cell.length_b   1.000
_cell.length_c   1.000
_cell.angle_alpha   90.00
_cell.angle_beta   90.00
_cell.angle_gamma   90.00
#
_symmetry.space_group_name_H-M   'P 1'
#
loop_
_entity.id
_entity.type
_entity.pdbx_description
1 polymer ?
#
loop_
_entity_poly.entity_id
_entity_poly.type
_entity_poly.pdbx_seq_one_letter_code
_entity_poly.pdbx_strand_id
1 'polypeptide(L)'
;MEGCFFMKRYVIEQKLKTAAAFLIILILLPYVVSVFVNGVDVAAEDGGGPFYVRIRISEDGEKEDVKEVNWTEYLAGILAGEMSEDSDIEALKAQAVVIRTQIYQELSDTEDKVLTEDYLTRDEMEKRWGADKFRSCYEKYIRAVEETDDTVLMYGDACAWTPFHQSSCGMTRSAAEVLGSEEYPYIAVRECALDKEAEEEIGAFHFTYREVQEMCRDFLVAEKNTETASQGYSFADFEILSYDSAGYVSKLRIGNTECTGDQFRDALSLPSSCFSLSEGENELIITTTGRGHGLGMSLWTARKMAEEGKSYGEILAFFYEGTELRNDMPETELF
;
A
#
# COMPACT_ATOMS: atom_id res chain seq x y z
N MET A 1 36.94 75.33 2.66
CA MET A 1 35.52 74.96 2.44
C MET A 1 35.34 73.66 1.63
N GLU A 2 36.35 73.08 0.94
CA GLU A 2 36.25 71.91 0.09
C GLU A 2 36.16 70.59 0.87
N GLY A 3 36.77 70.43 2.03
CA GLY A 3 36.77 69.16 2.80
C GLY A 3 35.41 68.70 3.36
N CYS A 4 34.52 69.68 3.65
CA CYS A 4 33.18 69.36 4.18
C CYS A 4 32.23 68.81 3.12
N PHE A 5 32.45 69.22 1.86
CA PHE A 5 31.65 68.74 0.72
C PHE A 5 32.00 67.28 0.33
N PHE A 6 33.28 66.92 0.39
CA PHE A 6 33.77 65.54 0.11
C PHE A 6 33.28 64.58 1.18
N MET A 7 33.29 64.95 2.44
CA MET A 7 32.85 64.10 3.54
C MET A 7 31.32 63.88 3.51
N LYS A 8 30.52 64.87 3.13
CA LYS A 8 29.07 64.70 2.92
C LYS A 8 28.73 63.75 1.76
N ARG A 9 29.47 63.88 0.67
CA ARG A 9 29.29 62.98 -0.52
C ARG A 9 29.65 61.55 -0.19
N TYR A 10 30.73 61.29 0.52
CA TYR A 10 31.13 59.94 0.97
C TYR A 10 30.10 59.31 1.90
N VAL A 11 29.54 60.06 2.87
CA VAL A 11 28.49 59.58 3.78
C VAL A 11 27.20 59.27 3.04
N ILE A 12 26.83 60.04 2.04
CA ILE A 12 25.64 59.77 1.21
C ILE A 12 25.84 58.53 0.37
N GLU A 13 27.03 58.35 -0.22
CA GLU A 13 27.38 57.18 -1.03
C GLU A 13 27.37 55.88 -0.19
N GLN A 14 27.89 55.93 1.05
CA GLN A 14 27.83 54.81 1.99
C GLN A 14 26.39 54.46 2.40
N LYS A 15 25.56 55.46 2.70
CA LYS A 15 24.15 55.27 3.01
C LYS A 15 23.38 54.70 1.84
N LEU A 16 23.69 55.11 0.60
CA LEU A 16 23.06 54.56 -0.61
C LEU A 16 23.44 53.07 -0.85
N LYS A 17 24.73 52.74 -0.65
CA LYS A 17 25.21 51.33 -0.74
C LYS A 17 24.57 50.45 0.33
N THR A 18 24.44 50.95 1.56
CA THR A 18 23.77 50.20 2.64
C THR A 18 22.28 50.04 2.36
N ALA A 19 21.60 51.06 1.84
CA ALA A 19 20.19 50.98 1.46
C ALA A 19 19.96 50.01 0.30
N ALA A 20 20.86 50.02 -0.71
CA ALA A 20 20.81 49.09 -1.83
C ALA A 20 21.05 47.62 -1.39
N ALA A 21 22.04 47.39 -0.49
CA ALA A 21 22.28 46.05 0.07
C ALA A 21 21.09 45.55 0.88
N PHE A 22 20.45 46.45 1.67
CA PHE A 22 19.26 46.10 2.44
C PHE A 22 18.06 45.76 1.54
N LEU A 23 17.89 46.50 0.45
CA LEU A 23 16.86 46.24 -0.55
C LEU A 23 17.06 44.88 -1.27
N ILE A 24 18.32 44.58 -1.60
CA ILE A 24 18.69 43.28 -2.20
C ILE A 24 18.38 42.13 -1.24
N ILE A 25 18.74 42.26 0.05
CA ILE A 25 18.44 41.26 1.07
C ILE A 25 16.92 41.11 1.21
N LEU A 26 16.16 42.19 1.23
CA LEU A 26 14.70 42.18 1.41
C LEU A 26 13.97 41.54 0.21
N ILE A 27 14.52 41.65 -1.01
CA ILE A 27 13.99 41.01 -2.21
C ILE A 27 14.43 39.54 -2.28
N LEU A 28 15.67 39.20 -1.88
CA LEU A 28 16.19 37.84 -1.95
C LEU A 28 15.79 36.99 -0.76
N LEU A 29 15.50 37.59 0.41
CA LEU A 29 15.14 36.83 1.61
C LEU A 29 13.91 35.93 1.41
N PRO A 30 12.78 36.40 0.83
CA PRO A 30 11.64 35.54 0.56
C PRO A 30 11.98 34.38 -0.41
N TYR A 31 12.84 34.66 -1.40
CA TYR A 31 13.30 33.65 -2.34
C TYR A 31 14.19 32.60 -1.67
N VAL A 32 15.16 33.04 -0.86
CA VAL A 32 16.05 32.16 -0.09
C VAL A 32 15.24 31.34 0.92
N VAL A 33 14.30 31.96 1.65
CA VAL A 33 13.41 31.24 2.58
C VAL A 33 12.55 30.25 1.85
N SER A 34 11.99 30.59 0.69
CA SER A 34 11.22 29.66 -0.14
C SER A 34 12.05 28.44 -0.57
N VAL A 35 13.29 28.64 -0.99
CA VAL A 35 14.21 27.55 -1.36
C VAL A 35 14.59 26.68 -0.16
N PHE A 36 14.76 27.26 1.02
CA PHE A 36 15.08 26.49 2.24
C PHE A 36 13.88 25.82 2.89
N VAL A 37 12.67 26.36 2.74
CA VAL A 37 11.43 25.78 3.32
C VAL A 37 10.81 24.77 2.36
N ASN A 38 10.84 25.03 1.03
CA ASN A 38 10.18 24.18 0.04
C ASN A 38 11.16 23.24 -0.70
N GLY A 39 12.47 23.26 -0.39
CA GLY A 39 13.50 22.56 -1.16
C GLY A 39 13.79 23.25 -2.49
N VAL A 40 14.80 22.77 -3.19
CA VAL A 40 15.05 23.16 -4.59
C VAL A 40 14.12 22.30 -5.43
N ASP A 41 13.04 22.88 -5.96
CA ASP A 41 12.35 22.30 -7.10
C ASP A 41 13.38 22.28 -8.25
N VAL A 42 14.02 21.15 -8.47
CA VAL A 42 14.77 20.90 -9.68
C VAL A 42 13.70 20.77 -10.75
N ALA A 43 13.44 21.87 -11.47
CA ALA A 43 12.62 21.83 -12.65
C ALA A 43 13.28 20.83 -13.62
N ALA A 44 12.71 19.66 -13.75
CA ALA A 44 12.99 18.76 -14.83
C ALA A 44 12.53 19.48 -16.11
N GLU A 45 13.46 19.82 -16.99
CA GLU A 45 13.17 20.24 -18.35
C GLU A 45 12.68 19.00 -19.12
N ASP A 46 11.41 18.67 -18.98
CA ASP A 46 10.62 18.05 -20.05
C ASP A 46 9.13 18.27 -19.74
N GLY A 47 8.47 18.95 -20.60
CA GLY A 47 7.07 19.20 -20.95
C GLY A 47 5.91 19.06 -19.94
N GLY A 48 6.10 18.65 -18.68
CA GLY A 48 5.04 18.53 -17.68
C GLY A 48 5.44 19.16 -16.35
N GLY A 49 4.66 20.15 -15.88
CA GLY A 49 4.78 20.68 -14.52
C GLY A 49 4.40 19.62 -13.48
N PRO A 50 4.64 19.89 -12.17
CA PRO A 50 4.27 18.95 -11.12
C PRO A 50 2.77 18.63 -11.21
N PHE A 51 2.46 17.35 -11.31
CA PHE A 51 1.09 16.86 -11.41
C PHE A 51 0.52 16.65 -10.00
N TYR A 52 -0.70 17.13 -9.74
CA TYR A 52 -1.36 17.07 -8.45
C TYR A 52 -2.66 16.28 -8.54
N VAL A 53 -2.92 15.47 -7.52
CA VAL A 53 -4.15 14.69 -7.36
C VAL A 53 -4.94 15.17 -6.17
N ARG A 54 -6.27 14.99 -6.21
CA ARG A 54 -7.17 15.32 -5.11
C ARG A 54 -7.37 14.11 -4.22
N ILE A 55 -7.12 14.28 -2.93
CA ILE A 55 -7.22 13.19 -1.95
C ILE A 55 -8.22 13.60 -0.88
N ARG A 56 -9.13 12.69 -0.53
CA ARG A 56 -10.04 12.84 0.59
C ARG A 56 -9.33 12.46 1.87
N ILE A 57 -9.29 13.40 2.82
CA ILE A 57 -8.69 13.19 4.13
C ILE A 57 -9.80 13.30 5.18
N SER A 58 -9.91 12.31 6.05
CA SER A 58 -10.78 12.34 7.22
C SER A 58 -9.93 12.70 8.45
N GLU A 59 -9.98 13.95 8.88
CA GLU A 59 -9.43 14.35 10.17
C GLU A 59 -10.53 14.24 11.25
N ASP A 60 -10.34 13.36 12.25
CA ASP A 60 -11.17 13.20 13.46
C ASP A 60 -12.70 13.03 13.26
N GLY A 61 -13.13 12.39 12.19
CA GLY A 61 -14.51 11.88 12.07
C GLY A 61 -15.63 12.90 11.84
N GLU A 62 -15.35 14.20 11.66
CA GLU A 62 -16.39 15.22 11.50
C GLU A 62 -16.37 16.07 10.22
N LYS A 63 -15.29 16.10 9.45
CA LYS A 63 -15.26 16.78 8.14
C LYS A 63 -14.33 16.05 7.18
N GLU A 64 -14.90 15.61 6.08
CA GLU A 64 -14.12 15.24 4.91
C GLU A 64 -13.55 16.51 4.28
N ASP A 65 -12.23 16.61 4.19
CA ASP A 65 -11.53 17.67 3.48
C ASP A 65 -10.84 17.07 2.25
N VAL A 66 -10.73 17.85 1.17
CA VAL A 66 -10.05 17.41 -0.04
C VAL A 66 -8.79 18.24 -0.20
N LYS A 67 -7.63 17.58 -0.20
CA LYS A 67 -6.32 18.21 -0.39
C LYS A 67 -5.74 17.86 -1.77
N GLU A 68 -4.99 18.82 -2.34
CA GLU A 68 -4.16 18.56 -3.52
C GLU A 68 -2.77 18.13 -3.06
N VAL A 69 -2.31 16.99 -3.57
CA VAL A 69 -1.00 16.41 -3.24
C VAL A 69 -0.26 16.09 -4.52
N ASN A 70 1.06 16.30 -4.53
CA ASN A 70 1.90 15.92 -5.67
C ASN A 70 1.80 14.42 -5.93
N TRP A 71 1.58 14.02 -7.18
CA TRP A 71 1.34 12.64 -7.59
C TRP A 71 2.46 11.68 -7.18
N THR A 72 3.71 12.06 -7.48
CA THR A 72 4.89 11.24 -7.13
C THR A 72 5.03 11.07 -5.62
N GLU A 73 4.79 12.13 -4.85
CA GLU A 73 4.83 12.06 -3.38
C GLU A 73 3.71 11.21 -2.81
N TYR A 74 2.51 11.27 -3.40
CA TYR A 74 1.38 10.43 -3.02
C TYR A 74 1.66 8.96 -3.23
N LEU A 75 2.10 8.57 -4.45
CA LEU A 75 2.48 7.18 -4.75
C LEU A 75 3.63 6.68 -3.86
N ALA A 76 4.66 7.52 -3.66
CA ALA A 76 5.77 7.17 -2.77
C ALA A 76 5.31 6.99 -1.32
N GLY A 77 4.32 7.76 -0.88
CA GLY A 77 3.71 7.66 0.45
C GLY A 77 2.94 6.35 0.64
N ILE A 78 2.12 5.93 -0.35
CA ILE A 78 1.45 4.63 -0.33
C ILE A 78 2.48 3.51 -0.31
N LEU A 79 3.45 3.57 -1.24
CA LEU A 79 4.53 2.59 -1.35
C LEU A 79 5.32 2.43 -0.04
N ALA A 80 5.59 3.54 0.66
CA ALA A 80 6.25 3.53 1.97
C ALA A 80 5.37 2.95 3.09
N GLY A 81 4.05 3.00 2.95
CA GLY A 81 3.10 2.32 3.83
C GLY A 81 3.19 0.79 3.71
N GLU A 82 3.30 0.30 2.48
CA GLU A 82 3.20 -1.11 2.13
C GLU A 82 4.52 -1.88 2.21
N MET A 83 5.65 -1.24 1.90
CA MET A 83 6.95 -1.89 1.79
C MET A 83 7.99 -1.31 2.74
N SER A 84 8.90 -2.17 3.21
CA SER A 84 10.01 -1.81 4.09
C SER A 84 11.08 -1.00 3.36
N GLU A 85 11.76 -0.10 4.12
CA GLU A 85 12.91 0.67 3.63
C GLU A 85 14.09 -0.20 3.17
N ASP A 86 14.17 -1.45 3.59
CA ASP A 86 15.21 -2.40 3.17
C ASP A 86 14.91 -3.09 1.84
N SER A 87 13.71 -2.86 1.25
CA SER A 87 13.34 -3.45 -0.03
C SER A 87 14.26 -2.99 -1.16
N ASP A 88 14.61 -3.92 -2.07
CA ASP A 88 15.34 -3.57 -3.29
C ASP A 88 14.51 -2.66 -4.20
N ILE A 89 15.21 -1.83 -5.00
CA ILE A 89 14.56 -0.84 -5.87
C ILE A 89 13.63 -1.51 -6.90
N GLU A 90 13.97 -2.70 -7.41
CA GLU A 90 13.15 -3.39 -8.40
C GLU A 90 11.83 -3.93 -7.78
N ALA A 91 11.85 -4.34 -6.52
CA ALA A 91 10.62 -4.68 -5.81
C ALA A 91 9.74 -3.45 -5.57
N LEU A 92 10.34 -2.31 -5.19
CA LEU A 92 9.62 -1.04 -5.03
C LEU A 92 9.01 -0.58 -6.36
N LYS A 93 9.72 -0.70 -7.48
CA LYS A 93 9.21 -0.40 -8.81
C LYS A 93 8.02 -1.29 -9.19
N ALA A 94 8.12 -2.59 -8.93
CA ALA A 94 7.01 -3.52 -9.18
C ALA A 94 5.76 -3.10 -8.42
N GLN A 95 5.89 -2.78 -7.13
CA GLN A 95 4.76 -2.34 -6.32
C GLN A 95 4.24 -0.95 -6.73
N ALA A 96 5.12 -0.02 -7.16
CA ALA A 96 4.69 1.27 -7.68
C ALA A 96 3.79 1.13 -8.92
N VAL A 97 4.13 0.23 -9.83
CA VAL A 97 3.29 -0.09 -11.01
C VAL A 97 1.96 -0.70 -10.58
N VAL A 98 1.95 -1.62 -9.60
CA VAL A 98 0.73 -2.25 -9.06
C VAL A 98 -0.20 -1.19 -8.47
N ILE A 99 0.31 -0.33 -7.57
CA ILE A 99 -0.46 0.74 -6.92
C ILE A 99 -1.02 1.71 -7.98
N ARG A 100 -0.17 2.16 -8.91
CA ARG A 100 -0.60 3.06 -10.00
C ARG A 100 -1.72 2.44 -10.82
N THR A 101 -1.62 1.16 -11.17
CA THR A 101 -2.66 0.44 -11.92
C THR A 101 -3.99 0.40 -11.17
N GLN A 102 -3.97 0.14 -9.85
CA GLN A 102 -5.17 0.15 -9.01
C GLN A 102 -5.81 1.53 -8.95
N ILE A 103 -5.00 2.58 -8.76
CA ILE A 103 -5.51 3.96 -8.73
C ILE A 103 -6.13 4.35 -10.06
N TYR A 104 -5.52 3.98 -11.19
CA TYR A 104 -6.08 4.26 -12.51
C TYR A 104 -7.39 3.52 -12.74
N GLN A 105 -7.51 2.28 -12.25
CA GLN A 105 -8.77 1.53 -12.28
C GLN A 105 -9.84 2.23 -11.44
N GLU A 106 -9.53 2.63 -10.20
CA GLU A 106 -10.46 3.35 -9.30
C GLU A 106 -10.93 4.66 -9.93
N LEU A 107 -10.02 5.45 -10.49
CA LEU A 107 -10.35 6.72 -11.13
C LEU A 107 -11.21 6.54 -12.40
N SER A 108 -11.06 5.43 -13.11
CA SER A 108 -11.91 5.13 -14.26
C SER A 108 -13.36 4.88 -13.84
N ASP A 109 -13.58 4.36 -12.65
CA ASP A 109 -14.88 3.98 -12.12
C ASP A 109 -15.57 5.10 -11.31
N THR A 110 -14.85 6.19 -10.97
CA THR A 110 -15.38 7.31 -10.16
C THR A 110 -15.59 8.58 -10.96
N GLU A 111 -16.72 9.29 -10.70
CA GLU A 111 -17.04 10.56 -11.37
C GLU A 111 -16.30 11.76 -10.74
N ASP A 112 -16.07 11.74 -9.43
CA ASP A 112 -15.50 12.88 -8.68
C ASP A 112 -13.98 12.97 -8.74
N LYS A 113 -13.30 11.92 -9.22
CA LYS A 113 -11.84 11.87 -9.35
C LYS A 113 -11.10 12.27 -8.07
N VAL A 114 -11.60 11.82 -6.93
CA VAL A 114 -11.02 12.03 -5.60
C VAL A 114 -10.58 10.70 -5.03
N LEU A 115 -9.29 10.57 -4.75
CA LEU A 115 -8.67 9.38 -4.20
C LEU A 115 -8.93 9.24 -2.71
N THR A 116 -9.02 8.02 -2.23
CA THR A 116 -9.32 7.68 -0.83
C THR A 116 -8.26 6.80 -0.18
N GLU A 117 -7.26 6.36 -0.93
CA GLU A 117 -6.19 5.50 -0.43
C GLU A 117 -5.32 6.24 0.60
N ASP A 118 -5.06 5.59 1.73
CA ASP A 118 -4.19 6.12 2.78
C ASP A 118 -2.73 6.15 2.30
N TYR A 119 -2.01 7.22 2.62
CA TYR A 119 -0.60 7.36 2.31
C TYR A 119 0.18 7.97 3.47
N LEU A 120 1.47 7.66 3.56
CA LEU A 120 2.35 8.33 4.51
C LEU A 120 2.80 9.68 3.96
N THR A 121 2.51 10.73 4.71
CA THR A 121 3.05 12.05 4.44
C THR A 121 4.57 12.07 4.63
N ARG A 122 5.25 13.07 4.07
CA ARG A 122 6.69 13.26 4.24
C ARG A 122 7.12 13.28 5.71
N ASP A 123 6.34 13.95 6.56
CA ASP A 123 6.62 14.03 8.00
C ASP A 123 6.45 12.68 8.72
N GLU A 124 5.48 11.87 8.29
CA GLU A 124 5.27 10.52 8.82
C GLU A 124 6.36 9.56 8.36
N MET A 125 6.82 9.67 7.12
CA MET A 125 7.98 8.93 6.62
C MET A 125 9.25 9.31 7.39
N GLU A 126 9.48 10.60 7.69
CA GLU A 126 10.61 11.04 8.50
C GLU A 126 10.54 10.50 9.93
N LYS A 127 9.35 10.53 10.56
CA LYS A 127 9.14 9.90 11.88
C LYS A 127 9.40 8.40 11.86
N ARG A 128 8.99 7.71 10.80
CA ARG A 128 9.12 6.25 10.65
C ARG A 128 10.58 5.82 10.50
N TRP A 129 11.36 6.52 9.67
CA TRP A 129 12.74 6.14 9.35
C TRP A 129 13.80 6.85 10.20
N GLY A 130 13.41 7.95 10.87
CA GLY A 130 14.30 8.83 11.61
C GLY A 130 15.12 9.74 10.68
N ALA A 131 15.54 10.89 11.21
CA ALA A 131 16.21 11.96 10.44
C ALA A 131 17.47 11.47 9.70
N ASP A 132 18.22 10.53 10.28
CA ASP A 132 19.47 10.02 9.69
C ASP A 132 19.24 9.20 8.41
N LYS A 133 18.18 8.43 8.33
CA LYS A 133 17.85 7.57 7.19
C LYS A 133 16.86 8.22 6.22
N PHE A 134 16.07 9.18 6.69
CA PHE A 134 14.95 9.76 5.96
C PHE A 134 15.32 10.12 4.52
N ARG A 135 16.36 10.92 4.34
CA ARG A 135 16.73 11.42 3.01
C ARG A 135 17.00 10.28 2.02
N SER A 136 17.81 9.30 2.40
CA SER A 136 18.19 8.18 1.52
C SER A 136 17.01 7.27 1.21
N CYS A 137 16.13 7.02 2.20
CA CYS A 137 14.91 6.25 2.00
C CYS A 137 13.94 7.00 1.09
N TYR A 138 13.64 8.27 1.40
CA TYR A 138 12.73 9.09 0.62
C TYR A 138 13.14 9.17 -0.86
N GLU A 139 14.42 9.50 -1.13
CA GLU A 139 14.96 9.55 -2.50
C GLU A 139 14.84 8.20 -3.22
N LYS A 140 14.96 7.06 -2.49
CA LYS A 140 14.78 5.72 -3.08
C LYS A 140 13.32 5.45 -3.49
N TYR A 141 12.34 5.82 -2.66
CA TYR A 141 10.92 5.63 -2.97
C TYR A 141 10.46 6.55 -4.12
N ILE A 142 10.85 7.82 -4.09
CA ILE A 142 10.60 8.76 -5.19
C ILE A 142 11.18 8.21 -6.50
N ARG A 143 12.44 7.77 -6.48
CA ARG A 143 13.09 7.18 -7.65
C ARG A 143 12.38 5.93 -8.18
N ALA A 144 11.85 5.08 -7.31
CA ALA A 144 11.09 3.90 -7.74
C ALA A 144 9.81 4.29 -8.50
N VAL A 145 9.14 5.36 -8.09
CA VAL A 145 7.96 5.90 -8.79
C VAL A 145 8.37 6.55 -10.11
N GLU A 146 9.39 7.41 -10.12
CA GLU A 146 9.85 8.15 -11.30
C GLU A 146 10.41 7.21 -12.39
N GLU A 147 11.24 6.21 -12.01
CA GLU A 147 11.84 5.27 -12.97
C GLU A 147 10.84 4.26 -13.57
N THR A 148 9.62 4.20 -13.06
CA THR A 148 8.52 3.44 -13.66
C THR A 148 7.60 4.32 -14.51
N ASP A 149 7.87 5.63 -14.56
CA ASP A 149 7.08 6.58 -15.35
C ASP A 149 5.57 6.36 -15.16
N ASP A 150 4.75 6.52 -16.18
CA ASP A 150 3.30 6.25 -16.15
C ASP A 150 2.92 4.80 -16.42
N THR A 151 3.89 3.87 -16.24
CA THR A 151 3.69 2.46 -16.52
C THR A 151 2.58 1.86 -15.64
N VAL A 152 1.64 1.19 -16.28
CA VAL A 152 0.54 0.40 -15.68
C VAL A 152 0.49 -1.00 -16.27
N LEU A 153 -0.21 -1.91 -15.60
CA LEU A 153 -0.53 -3.24 -16.10
C LEU A 153 -1.90 -3.23 -16.79
N MET A 154 -1.93 -3.70 -18.04
CA MET A 154 -3.17 -3.82 -18.83
C MET A 154 -3.50 -5.29 -19.08
N TYR A 155 -4.79 -5.59 -19.08
CA TYR A 155 -5.31 -6.86 -19.59
C TYR A 155 -6.37 -6.56 -20.64
N GLY A 156 -6.03 -6.83 -21.91
CA GLY A 156 -6.80 -6.32 -23.05
C GLY A 156 -6.74 -4.80 -23.13
N ASP A 157 -7.89 -4.15 -23.17
CA ASP A 157 -8.00 -2.69 -23.30
C ASP A 157 -8.25 -1.97 -21.95
N ALA A 158 -8.20 -2.68 -20.81
CA ALA A 158 -8.47 -2.12 -19.50
C ALA A 158 -7.28 -2.29 -18.56
N CYS A 159 -7.19 -1.42 -17.53
CA CYS A 159 -6.27 -1.62 -16.42
C CYS A 159 -6.55 -2.95 -15.74
N ALA A 160 -5.51 -3.74 -15.51
CA ALA A 160 -5.63 -5.04 -14.86
C ALA A 160 -6.00 -4.86 -13.38
N TRP A 161 -6.84 -5.72 -12.85
CA TRP A 161 -6.98 -5.85 -11.41
C TRP A 161 -5.71 -6.48 -10.83
N THR A 162 -5.00 -5.77 -9.96
CA THR A 162 -3.66 -6.12 -9.50
C THR A 162 -3.61 -6.31 -7.97
N PRO A 163 -4.33 -7.28 -7.39
CA PRO A 163 -4.29 -7.52 -5.95
C PRO A 163 -2.89 -7.96 -5.51
N PHE A 164 -2.51 -7.57 -4.30
CA PHE A 164 -1.24 -7.97 -3.68
C PHE A 164 -1.44 -8.27 -2.19
N HIS A 165 -0.48 -8.95 -1.59
CA HIS A 165 -0.52 -9.34 -0.18
C HIS A 165 0.92 -9.43 0.37
N GLN A 166 1.07 -9.39 1.70
CA GLN A 166 2.39 -9.37 2.33
C GLN A 166 3.17 -10.67 2.09
N SER A 167 2.55 -11.82 2.38
CA SER A 167 3.14 -13.14 2.17
C SER A 167 2.07 -14.22 2.01
N SER A 168 2.33 -15.23 1.21
CA SER A 168 1.48 -16.41 1.04
C SER A 168 1.89 -17.55 2.01
N CYS A 169 1.11 -18.62 2.02
CA CYS A 169 1.52 -19.86 2.70
C CYS A 169 2.45 -20.75 1.83
N GLY A 170 3.09 -20.17 0.83
CA GLY A 170 3.99 -20.83 -0.14
C GLY A 170 3.44 -20.92 -1.55
N MET A 171 2.18 -20.54 -1.74
CA MET A 171 1.52 -20.45 -3.05
C MET A 171 0.49 -19.34 -3.06
N THR A 172 0.40 -18.57 -4.16
CA THR A 172 -0.70 -17.62 -4.35
C THR A 172 -1.98 -18.35 -4.76
N ARG A 173 -3.13 -17.70 -4.57
CA ARG A 173 -4.44 -18.26 -4.90
C ARG A 173 -4.88 -17.89 -6.32
N SER A 174 -5.74 -18.70 -6.90
CA SER A 174 -6.42 -18.42 -8.16
C SER A 174 -7.68 -17.55 -7.93
N ALA A 175 -7.83 -16.48 -8.73
CA ALA A 175 -9.07 -15.70 -8.70
C ALA A 175 -10.29 -16.52 -9.10
N ALA A 176 -10.14 -17.45 -10.05
CA ALA A 176 -11.22 -18.34 -10.47
C ALA A 176 -11.76 -19.20 -9.31
N GLU A 177 -10.89 -19.73 -8.45
CA GLU A 177 -11.31 -20.52 -7.29
C GLU A 177 -11.93 -19.66 -6.19
N VAL A 178 -11.35 -18.46 -5.92
CA VAL A 178 -11.79 -17.59 -4.82
C VAL A 178 -13.06 -16.84 -5.16
N LEU A 179 -13.15 -16.28 -6.38
CA LEU A 179 -14.27 -15.45 -6.82
C LEU A 179 -15.35 -16.26 -7.59
N GLY A 180 -15.03 -17.48 -8.01
CA GLY A 180 -15.92 -18.26 -8.87
C GLY A 180 -16.11 -17.64 -10.28
N SER A 181 -15.13 -16.89 -10.78
CA SER A 181 -15.17 -16.13 -12.02
C SER A 181 -13.90 -16.31 -12.84
N GLU A 182 -14.04 -16.47 -14.15
CA GLU A 182 -12.93 -16.51 -15.11
C GLU A 182 -12.53 -15.12 -15.64
N GLU A 183 -12.98 -14.06 -15.00
CA GLU A 183 -12.73 -12.67 -15.42
C GLU A 183 -11.25 -12.27 -15.30
N TYR A 184 -10.53 -12.84 -14.31
CA TYR A 184 -9.14 -12.53 -14.03
C TYR A 184 -8.22 -13.75 -14.20
N PRO A 185 -8.08 -14.32 -15.41
CA PRO A 185 -7.32 -15.57 -15.62
C PRO A 185 -5.82 -15.41 -15.35
N TYR A 186 -5.31 -14.18 -15.37
CA TYR A 186 -3.92 -13.84 -15.06
C TYR A 186 -3.63 -13.85 -13.55
N ILE A 187 -4.65 -13.87 -12.67
CA ILE A 187 -4.49 -14.11 -11.23
C ILE A 187 -4.56 -15.62 -10.99
N ALA A 188 -3.45 -16.28 -11.24
CA ALA A 188 -3.31 -17.73 -11.16
C ALA A 188 -2.47 -18.14 -9.94
N VAL A 189 -2.49 -19.44 -9.64
CA VAL A 189 -1.61 -20.00 -8.60
C VAL A 189 -0.15 -19.87 -9.03
N ARG A 190 0.68 -19.30 -8.14
CA ARG A 190 2.13 -19.17 -8.29
C ARG A 190 2.84 -19.78 -7.10
N GLU A 191 3.91 -20.51 -7.36
CA GLU A 191 4.76 -21.04 -6.28
C GLU A 191 5.59 -19.91 -5.67
N CYS A 192 5.40 -19.67 -4.38
CA CYS A 192 6.08 -18.66 -3.57
C CYS A 192 6.79 -19.36 -2.39
N ALA A 193 7.65 -20.35 -2.68
CA ALA A 193 8.29 -21.18 -1.67
C ALA A 193 9.06 -20.36 -0.61
N LEU A 194 9.61 -19.21 -1.02
CA LEU A 194 10.35 -18.29 -0.16
C LEU A 194 9.48 -17.56 0.87
N ASP A 195 8.16 -17.49 0.67
CA ASP A 195 7.23 -16.92 1.66
C ASP A 195 7.23 -17.73 2.97
N LYS A 196 7.60 -19.02 2.92
CA LYS A 196 7.75 -19.85 4.12
C LYS A 196 8.94 -19.50 4.99
N GLU A 197 9.87 -18.68 4.50
CA GLU A 197 11.00 -18.13 5.26
C GLU A 197 10.58 -16.93 6.12
N ALA A 198 9.39 -16.39 5.90
CA ALA A 198 8.82 -15.30 6.68
C ALA A 198 8.26 -15.85 8.02
N GLU A 199 9.15 -16.21 8.95
CA GLU A 199 8.78 -16.79 10.25
C GLU A 199 7.81 -15.92 11.04
N GLU A 200 7.88 -14.59 10.90
CA GLU A 200 7.00 -13.62 11.57
C GLU A 200 5.55 -13.69 11.06
N GLU A 201 5.30 -14.35 9.94
CA GLU A 201 3.96 -14.53 9.35
C GLU A 201 3.25 -15.82 9.82
N ILE A 202 3.87 -16.57 10.72
CA ILE A 202 3.24 -17.73 11.39
C ILE A 202 2.76 -17.27 12.76
N GLY A 203 1.45 -17.32 12.98
CA GLY A 203 0.83 -16.90 14.23
C GLY A 203 -0.12 -17.93 14.81
N ALA A 204 -0.13 -18.06 16.15
CA ALA A 204 -1.14 -18.83 16.87
C ALA A 204 -2.08 -17.86 17.61
N PHE A 205 -3.38 -18.01 17.37
CA PHE A 205 -4.45 -17.18 17.93
C PHE A 205 -5.34 -18.05 18.80
N HIS A 206 -5.71 -17.54 19.97
CA HIS A 206 -6.46 -18.25 20.98
C HIS A 206 -7.79 -17.53 21.19
N PHE A 207 -8.90 -18.23 20.99
CA PHE A 207 -10.24 -17.71 21.21
C PHE A 207 -11.06 -18.71 22.04
N THR A 208 -11.74 -18.23 23.04
CA THR A 208 -12.79 -19.04 23.66
C THR A 208 -13.88 -19.33 22.63
N TYR A 209 -14.57 -20.46 22.75
CA TYR A 209 -15.67 -20.81 21.83
C TYR A 209 -16.77 -19.74 21.81
N ARG A 210 -16.97 -19.05 22.93
CA ARG A 210 -17.91 -17.94 23.05
C ARG A 210 -17.46 -16.72 22.23
N GLU A 211 -16.19 -16.33 22.28
CA GLU A 211 -15.66 -15.23 21.46
C GLU A 211 -15.84 -15.54 19.98
N VAL A 212 -15.51 -16.76 19.53
CA VAL A 212 -15.76 -17.16 18.15
C VAL A 212 -17.22 -17.02 17.76
N GLN A 213 -18.14 -17.45 18.63
CA GLN A 213 -19.58 -17.33 18.39
C GLN A 213 -20.03 -15.87 18.30
N GLU A 214 -19.52 -15.00 19.15
CA GLU A 214 -19.86 -13.57 19.16
C GLU A 214 -19.28 -12.86 17.91
N MET A 215 -18.06 -13.16 17.51
CA MET A 215 -17.40 -12.57 16.36
C MET A 215 -17.97 -13.05 15.02
N CYS A 216 -18.38 -14.30 14.94
CA CYS A 216 -18.98 -14.90 13.73
C CYS A 216 -20.52 -14.74 13.66
N ARG A 217 -21.16 -14.05 14.59
CA ARG A 217 -22.63 -13.97 14.73
C ARG A 217 -23.35 -13.53 13.45
N ASP A 218 -22.71 -12.73 12.60
CA ASP A 218 -23.37 -12.12 11.43
C ASP A 218 -23.70 -13.15 10.35
N PHE A 219 -23.02 -14.30 10.32
CA PHE A 219 -23.29 -15.38 9.39
C PHE A 219 -23.67 -16.71 10.06
N LEU A 220 -23.52 -16.84 11.38
CA LEU A 220 -23.92 -18.05 12.07
C LEU A 220 -25.45 -18.20 12.12
N VAL A 221 -25.92 -19.36 11.68
CA VAL A 221 -27.35 -19.70 11.79
C VAL A 221 -27.65 -20.03 13.23
N ALA A 222 -28.61 -19.30 13.82
CA ALA A 222 -29.06 -19.55 15.18
C ALA A 222 -29.53 -21.01 15.34
N GLU A 223 -28.96 -21.74 16.28
CA GLU A 223 -29.38 -23.10 16.58
C GLU A 223 -30.80 -23.13 17.13
N LYS A 224 -31.69 -23.84 16.42
CA LYS A 224 -33.10 -24.00 16.83
C LYS A 224 -33.30 -24.98 17.98
N ASN A 225 -32.27 -25.76 18.36
CA ASN A 225 -32.37 -26.75 19.44
C ASN A 225 -31.93 -26.15 20.77
N THR A 226 -32.89 -25.97 21.66
CA THR A 226 -32.75 -25.43 23.02
C THR A 226 -31.75 -26.19 23.90
N GLU A 227 -31.40 -27.42 23.58
CA GLU A 227 -30.45 -28.23 24.36
C GLU A 227 -28.99 -27.94 23.99
N THR A 228 -28.67 -27.69 22.70
CA THR A 228 -27.32 -27.32 22.22
C THR A 228 -27.01 -25.84 22.48
N ALA A 229 -28.00 -24.98 22.39
CA ALA A 229 -27.87 -23.53 22.69
C ALA A 229 -27.48 -23.26 24.16
N SER A 230 -27.68 -24.20 25.06
CA SER A 230 -27.32 -24.06 26.48
C SER A 230 -25.91 -24.53 26.84
N GLN A 231 -25.25 -25.32 25.97
CA GLN A 231 -23.92 -25.90 26.21
C GLN A 231 -22.76 -25.11 25.58
N GLY A 232 -23.04 -24.20 24.62
CA GLY A 232 -22.04 -23.50 23.84
C GLY A 232 -21.30 -24.42 22.85
N TYR A 233 -20.44 -23.86 22.02
CA TYR A 233 -19.60 -24.65 21.11
C TYR A 233 -18.46 -25.38 21.84
N SER A 234 -17.99 -26.46 21.22
CA SER A 234 -16.81 -27.24 21.59
C SER A 234 -15.93 -27.40 20.33
N PHE A 235 -14.74 -27.95 20.46
CA PHE A 235 -13.86 -28.19 19.30
C PHE A 235 -14.52 -29.07 18.22
N ALA A 236 -15.37 -30.03 18.61
CA ALA A 236 -16.09 -30.91 17.68
C ALA A 236 -17.07 -30.19 16.74
N ASP A 237 -17.44 -28.94 17.07
CA ASP A 237 -18.32 -28.10 16.24
C ASP A 237 -17.57 -27.38 15.11
N PHE A 238 -16.23 -27.46 15.08
CA PHE A 238 -15.38 -26.82 14.08
C PHE A 238 -14.73 -27.86 13.17
N GLU A 239 -14.99 -27.81 11.87
CA GLU A 239 -14.40 -28.73 10.90
C GLU A 239 -14.05 -28.00 9.60
N ILE A 240 -12.76 -28.12 9.18
CA ILE A 240 -12.35 -27.66 7.86
C ILE A 240 -12.82 -28.71 6.84
N LEU A 241 -13.72 -28.30 5.94
CA LEU A 241 -14.34 -29.19 4.95
C LEU A 241 -13.50 -29.30 3.67
N SER A 242 -12.86 -28.21 3.26
CA SER A 242 -12.03 -28.20 2.04
C SER A 242 -11.02 -27.07 2.04
N TYR A 243 -9.98 -27.27 1.24
CA TYR A 243 -8.96 -26.29 0.90
C TYR A 243 -9.04 -25.98 -0.59
N ASP A 244 -8.59 -24.77 -0.99
CA ASP A 244 -8.33 -24.48 -2.39
C ASP A 244 -7.00 -25.10 -2.86
N SER A 245 -6.67 -24.95 -4.14
CA SER A 245 -5.46 -25.53 -4.74
C SER A 245 -4.15 -24.95 -4.14
N ALA A 246 -4.21 -23.80 -3.49
CA ALA A 246 -3.08 -23.13 -2.84
C ALA A 246 -2.95 -23.47 -1.34
N GLY A 247 -3.89 -24.25 -0.77
CA GLY A 247 -3.86 -24.68 0.62
C GLY A 247 -4.54 -23.73 1.60
N TYR A 248 -5.28 -22.74 1.14
CA TYR A 248 -6.13 -21.91 1.99
C TYR A 248 -7.47 -22.60 2.26
N VAL A 249 -8.04 -22.38 3.42
CA VAL A 249 -9.35 -22.93 3.77
C VAL A 249 -10.41 -22.33 2.85
N SER A 250 -10.98 -23.15 1.96
CA SER A 250 -12.05 -22.71 1.08
C SER A 250 -13.41 -22.84 1.74
N LYS A 251 -13.60 -23.88 2.58
CA LYS A 251 -14.85 -24.12 3.31
C LYS A 251 -14.61 -24.67 4.71
N LEU A 252 -15.35 -24.14 5.65
CA LEU A 252 -15.32 -24.46 7.08
C LEU A 252 -16.74 -24.65 7.58
N ARG A 253 -16.96 -25.59 8.51
CA ARG A 253 -18.21 -25.77 9.24
C ARG A 253 -18.03 -25.33 10.69
N ILE A 254 -19.01 -24.57 11.20
CA ILE A 254 -19.13 -24.15 12.60
C ILE A 254 -20.54 -24.55 13.07
N GLY A 255 -20.64 -25.60 13.88
CA GLY A 255 -21.92 -26.18 14.25
C GLY A 255 -22.71 -26.61 13.01
N ASN A 256 -23.86 -25.96 12.76
CA ASN A 256 -24.72 -26.20 11.60
C ASN A 256 -24.49 -25.21 10.44
N THR A 257 -23.51 -24.33 10.54
CA THR A 257 -23.24 -23.28 9.54
C THR A 257 -22.01 -23.63 8.72
N GLU A 258 -22.11 -23.57 7.40
CA GLU A 258 -20.96 -23.58 6.50
C GLU A 258 -20.61 -22.12 6.12
N CYS A 259 -19.32 -21.78 6.15
CA CYS A 259 -18.78 -20.50 5.72
C CYS A 259 -17.47 -20.71 4.96
N THR A 260 -16.98 -19.64 4.32
CA THR A 260 -15.64 -19.65 3.70
C THR A 260 -14.56 -19.40 4.75
N GLY A 261 -13.32 -19.85 4.47
CA GLY A 261 -12.17 -19.52 5.31
C GLY A 261 -11.91 -18.00 5.36
N ASP A 262 -12.22 -17.28 4.26
CA ASP A 262 -12.09 -15.82 4.22
C ASP A 262 -13.12 -15.13 5.11
N GLN A 263 -14.40 -15.57 5.11
CA GLN A 263 -15.41 -15.05 6.06
C GLN A 263 -15.00 -15.27 7.52
N PHE A 264 -14.43 -16.45 7.82
CA PHE A 264 -13.97 -16.77 9.16
C PHE A 264 -12.73 -15.93 9.54
N ARG A 265 -11.76 -15.78 8.61
CA ARG A 265 -10.60 -14.90 8.77
C ARG A 265 -11.03 -13.48 9.11
N ASP A 266 -11.94 -12.92 8.31
CA ASP A 266 -12.38 -11.52 8.46
C ASP A 266 -13.13 -11.31 9.79
N ALA A 267 -14.01 -12.24 10.17
CA ALA A 267 -14.73 -12.16 11.44
C ALA A 267 -13.80 -12.17 12.65
N LEU A 268 -12.73 -12.98 12.61
CA LEU A 268 -11.77 -13.10 13.71
C LEU A 268 -10.56 -12.20 13.57
N SER A 269 -10.50 -11.37 12.51
CA SER A 269 -9.35 -10.51 12.17
C SER A 269 -8.04 -11.29 12.10
N LEU A 270 -8.08 -12.51 11.54
CA LEU A 270 -6.89 -13.33 11.33
C LEU A 270 -6.05 -12.79 10.16
N PRO A 271 -4.72 -12.93 10.20
CA PRO A 271 -3.86 -12.45 9.13
C PRO A 271 -4.03 -13.21 7.81
N SER A 272 -4.45 -14.48 7.84
CA SER A 272 -4.58 -15.33 6.66
C SER A 272 -5.71 -16.33 6.79
N SER A 273 -6.33 -16.72 5.68
CA SER A 273 -7.23 -17.87 5.58
C SER A 273 -6.50 -19.22 5.32
N CYS A 274 -5.17 -19.20 5.26
CA CYS A 274 -4.35 -20.43 5.36
C CYS A 274 -4.12 -20.74 6.84
N PHE A 275 -4.99 -21.56 7.43
CA PHE A 275 -4.92 -21.88 8.85
C PHE A 275 -5.24 -23.36 9.15
N SER A 276 -4.84 -23.78 10.34
CA SER A 276 -5.24 -25.04 10.96
C SER A 276 -5.91 -24.78 12.30
N LEU A 277 -6.74 -25.72 12.74
CA LEU A 277 -7.45 -25.67 14.02
C LEU A 277 -6.91 -26.73 14.95
N SER A 278 -6.77 -26.39 16.23
CA SER A 278 -6.43 -27.34 17.28
C SER A 278 -7.20 -27.01 18.57
N GLU A 279 -7.40 -28.02 19.42
CA GLU A 279 -8.12 -27.91 20.68
C GLU A 279 -7.18 -27.40 21.78
N GLY A 280 -7.59 -26.35 22.48
CA GLY A 280 -6.96 -25.90 23.72
C GLY A 280 -7.85 -26.16 24.95
N GLU A 281 -7.43 -25.70 26.11
CA GLU A 281 -8.23 -25.83 27.35
C GLU A 281 -9.40 -24.83 27.34
N ASN A 282 -10.58 -25.26 26.89
CA ASN A 282 -11.79 -24.44 26.65
C ASN A 282 -11.64 -23.33 25.59
N GLU A 283 -10.75 -23.52 24.64
CA GLU A 283 -10.47 -22.57 23.58
C GLU A 283 -10.21 -23.26 22.25
N LEU A 284 -10.44 -22.53 21.17
CA LEU A 284 -10.01 -22.87 19.82
C LEU A 284 -8.67 -22.19 19.56
N ILE A 285 -7.67 -22.99 19.20
CA ILE A 285 -6.36 -22.48 18.77
C ILE A 285 -6.31 -22.51 17.24
N ILE A 286 -6.05 -21.36 16.65
CA ILE A 286 -5.96 -21.17 15.20
C ILE A 286 -4.53 -20.82 14.85
N THR A 287 -3.85 -21.67 14.10
CA THR A 287 -2.49 -21.38 13.60
C THR A 287 -2.57 -20.96 12.16
N THR A 288 -2.19 -19.71 11.85
CA THR A 288 -2.19 -19.15 10.50
C THR A 288 -0.80 -19.15 9.89
N THR A 289 -0.72 -19.19 8.58
CA THR A 289 0.52 -19.02 7.79
C THR A 289 0.29 -17.98 6.71
N GLY A 290 1.26 -17.06 6.57
CA GLY A 290 1.18 -15.92 5.65
C GLY A 290 0.31 -14.77 6.15
N ARG A 291 0.30 -13.67 5.39
CA ARG A 291 -0.45 -12.44 5.71
C ARG A 291 -1.08 -11.86 4.45
N GLY A 292 -2.41 -11.78 4.46
CA GLY A 292 -3.25 -11.27 3.39
C GLY A 292 -4.14 -12.32 2.76
N HIS A 293 -4.80 -11.96 1.67
CA HIS A 293 -5.81 -12.79 0.98
C HIS A 293 -5.22 -13.82 0.03
N GLY A 294 -3.91 -13.76 -0.26
CA GLY A 294 -3.20 -14.72 -1.10
C GLY A 294 -3.35 -14.53 -2.61
N LEU A 295 -4.13 -13.54 -3.10
CA LEU A 295 -4.31 -13.27 -4.53
C LEU A 295 -3.22 -12.33 -5.07
N GLY A 296 -2.77 -12.55 -6.30
CA GLY A 296 -1.84 -11.70 -7.02
C GLY A 296 -0.42 -11.71 -6.45
N MET A 297 0.23 -10.55 -6.30
CA MET A 297 1.63 -10.45 -5.95
C MET A 297 1.88 -10.62 -4.45
N SER A 298 2.76 -11.58 -4.08
CA SER A 298 3.36 -11.63 -2.75
C SER A 298 4.50 -10.62 -2.66
N LEU A 299 4.40 -9.66 -1.73
CA LEU A 299 5.45 -8.66 -1.52
C LEU A 299 6.75 -9.30 -1.01
N TRP A 300 6.65 -10.35 -0.19
CA TRP A 300 7.83 -11.08 0.29
C TRP A 300 8.58 -11.75 -0.88
N THR A 301 7.89 -12.55 -1.70
CA THR A 301 8.50 -13.18 -2.87
C THR A 301 9.00 -12.15 -3.88
N ALA A 302 8.28 -11.04 -4.12
CA ALA A 302 8.72 -9.96 -5.00
C ALA A 302 10.06 -9.35 -4.53
N ARG A 303 10.21 -9.13 -3.21
CA ARG A 303 11.48 -8.67 -2.62
C ARG A 303 12.60 -9.68 -2.84
N LYS A 304 12.34 -10.97 -2.61
CA LYS A 304 13.33 -12.04 -2.82
C LYS A 304 13.75 -12.16 -4.30
N MET A 305 12.82 -12.04 -5.23
CA MET A 305 13.11 -12.02 -6.65
C MET A 305 14.01 -10.83 -7.03
N ALA A 306 13.75 -9.65 -6.46
CA ALA A 306 14.59 -8.47 -6.66
C ALA A 306 15.99 -8.65 -6.07
N GLU A 307 16.13 -9.23 -4.87
CA GLU A 307 17.41 -9.60 -4.24
C GLU A 307 18.21 -10.59 -5.12
N GLU A 308 17.52 -11.46 -5.89
CA GLU A 308 18.11 -12.37 -6.89
C GLU A 308 18.44 -11.67 -8.23
N GLY A 309 18.20 -10.38 -8.35
CA GLY A 309 18.50 -9.56 -9.53
C GLY A 309 17.41 -9.57 -10.62
N LYS A 310 16.18 -9.96 -10.29
CA LYS A 310 15.04 -9.82 -11.19
C LYS A 310 14.60 -8.38 -11.31
N SER A 311 14.33 -7.94 -12.54
CA SER A 311 13.73 -6.64 -12.82
C SER A 311 12.25 -6.59 -12.39
N TYR A 312 11.74 -5.38 -12.16
CA TYR A 312 10.32 -5.16 -11.86
C TYR A 312 9.39 -5.76 -12.93
N GLY A 313 9.79 -5.69 -14.21
CA GLY A 313 9.02 -6.30 -15.30
C GLY A 313 8.98 -7.83 -15.22
N GLU A 314 10.08 -8.50 -14.83
CA GLU A 314 10.10 -9.96 -14.61
C GLU A 314 9.27 -10.34 -13.39
N ILE A 315 9.30 -9.55 -12.31
CA ILE A 315 8.48 -9.75 -11.10
C ILE A 315 7.00 -9.66 -11.46
N LEU A 316 6.58 -8.61 -12.15
CA LEU A 316 5.19 -8.41 -12.56
C LEU A 316 4.72 -9.50 -13.52
N ALA A 317 5.54 -9.90 -14.50
CA ALA A 317 5.22 -10.98 -15.43
C ALA A 317 5.07 -12.34 -14.72
N PHE A 318 5.77 -12.56 -13.61
CA PHE A 318 5.62 -13.77 -12.81
C PHE A 318 4.25 -13.84 -12.11
N PHE A 319 3.80 -12.74 -11.51
CA PHE A 319 2.55 -12.74 -10.74
C PHE A 319 1.30 -12.50 -11.59
N TYR A 320 1.42 -11.73 -12.68
CA TYR A 320 0.32 -11.29 -13.55
C TYR A 320 0.57 -11.72 -15.00
N GLU A 321 0.83 -13.02 -15.22
CA GLU A 321 1.15 -13.56 -16.54
C GLU A 321 0.02 -13.33 -17.54
N GLY A 322 0.35 -12.76 -18.69
CA GLY A 322 -0.61 -12.43 -19.74
C GLY A 322 -1.14 -10.99 -19.68
N THR A 323 -0.66 -10.20 -18.72
CA THR A 323 -0.83 -8.75 -18.74
C THR A 323 0.31 -8.08 -19.51
N GLU A 324 0.10 -6.85 -19.92
CA GLU A 324 1.08 -6.04 -20.65
C GLU A 324 1.42 -4.77 -19.86
N LEU A 325 2.73 -4.42 -19.82
CA LEU A 325 3.18 -3.13 -19.30
C LEU A 325 2.98 -2.06 -20.37
N ARG A 326 2.24 -1.00 -20.05
CA ARG A 326 1.97 0.12 -20.94
C ARG A 326 2.21 1.44 -20.22
N ASN A 327 2.77 2.42 -20.93
CA ASN A 327 3.07 3.77 -20.44
C ASN A 327 2.44 4.86 -21.33
N ASP A 328 1.45 4.50 -22.14
CA ASP A 328 0.77 5.40 -23.07
C ASP A 328 -0.63 5.84 -22.57
N MET A 329 -0.93 5.64 -21.30
CA MET A 329 -2.16 6.13 -20.68
C MET A 329 -1.99 7.62 -20.37
N PRO A 330 -2.74 8.52 -21.01
CA PRO A 330 -2.59 9.96 -20.73
C PRO A 330 -3.14 10.27 -19.34
N GLU A 331 -2.28 10.72 -18.42
CA GLU A 331 -2.67 11.21 -17.09
C GLU A 331 -3.81 12.24 -17.16
N THR A 332 -3.78 13.08 -18.20
CA THR A 332 -4.79 14.14 -18.42
C THR A 332 -6.20 13.66 -18.71
N GLU A 333 -6.41 12.38 -19.03
CA GLU A 333 -7.76 11.81 -19.24
C GLU A 333 -8.33 11.19 -17.96
N LEU A 334 -7.50 10.92 -16.96
CA LEU A 334 -7.89 10.25 -15.72
C LEU A 334 -8.19 11.23 -14.57
N PHE A 335 -7.59 12.43 -14.57
CA PHE A 335 -7.70 13.41 -13.48
C PHE A 335 -8.43 14.69 -13.88
#